data_34cbf0650dcf43d680173dd8e8305110
#
_entry.id   34cbf0650dcf43d680173dd8e8305110
#
_cell.length_a   1.000
_cell.length_b   1.000
_cell.length_c   1.000
_cell.angle_alpha   90.00
_cell.angle_beta   90.00
_cell.angle_gamma   90.00
#
_symmetry.space_group_name_H-M   'P 1'
#
loop_
_entity.id
_entity.type
_entity.pdbx_description
1 polymer ?
#
loop_
_entity_poly.entity_id
_entity_poly.type
_entity_poly.pdbx_seq_one_letter_code
_entity_poly.pdbx_strand_id
1 'polypeptide(L)'
;MHWPRTILRTILTWTVGVLVTIIGAVSALVVVLIRPTSPAIESVIRWWSRMWLWASGTDVTIEGGEHIDPEQSYVVVANHLSTLDIMVCFLAVPLPIRYLAKKELFRIPLLAQAMRAVGIIEVDRAARSSIHSSVNRQAKDLLAHNRSLIIYPEGTRPRDGVMKPFKKGAFTMAIASQLPILPLSIHGTYEAAVLGKPWFKGGPVTAVIDAPIETAGMTQANTDALRDQIREIIAKRVSDMGGPV
;
A
#
# COMPACT_ATOMS: atom_id res chain seq x y z
N MET A 1 -8.97 -23.13 18.71
CA MET A 1 -9.25 -22.29 17.50
C MET A 1 -10.76 -22.15 17.40
N HIS A 2 -11.33 -20.94 17.63
CA HIS A 2 -12.80 -20.75 17.65
C HIS A 2 -13.35 -20.62 16.22
N TRP A 3 -13.44 -21.74 15.49
CA TRP A 3 -13.96 -21.83 14.13
C TRP A 3 -15.25 -21.01 13.87
N PRO A 4 -16.29 -21.06 14.74
CA PRO A 4 -17.52 -20.29 14.50
C PRO A 4 -17.30 -18.78 14.40
N ARG A 5 -16.42 -18.21 15.22
CA ARG A 5 -16.10 -16.78 15.19
C ARG A 5 -15.35 -16.40 13.90
N THR A 6 -14.41 -17.22 13.45
CA THR A 6 -13.66 -16.98 12.20
C THR A 6 -14.58 -17.04 10.99
N ILE A 7 -15.52 -18.00 10.93
CA ILE A 7 -16.50 -18.13 9.84
C ILE A 7 -17.39 -16.89 9.80
N LEU A 8 -18.02 -16.53 10.94
CA LEU A 8 -18.90 -15.36 11.02
C LEU A 8 -18.17 -14.07 10.61
N ARG A 9 -16.95 -13.87 11.12
CA ARG A 9 -16.11 -12.73 10.74
C ARG A 9 -15.79 -12.71 9.25
N THR A 10 -15.46 -13.86 8.68
CA THR A 10 -15.17 -13.99 7.25
C THR A 10 -16.37 -13.61 6.39
N ILE A 11 -17.56 -14.11 6.74
CA ILE A 11 -18.81 -13.75 6.04
C ILE A 11 -19.05 -12.24 6.15
N LEU A 12 -18.95 -11.68 7.36
CA LEU A 12 -19.10 -10.24 7.60
C LEU A 12 -18.09 -9.45 6.75
N THR A 13 -16.82 -9.84 6.77
CA THR A 13 -15.76 -9.14 6.04
C THR A 13 -16.02 -9.12 4.54
N TRP A 14 -16.38 -10.26 3.95
CA TRP A 14 -16.68 -10.30 2.52
C TRP A 14 -17.94 -9.52 2.17
N THR A 15 -19.02 -9.66 2.96
CA THR A 15 -20.27 -8.94 2.71
C THR A 15 -20.07 -7.43 2.81
N VAL A 16 -19.50 -6.96 3.92
CA VAL A 16 -19.23 -5.53 4.12
C VAL A 16 -18.20 -5.06 3.11
N GLY A 17 -17.11 -5.81 2.90
CA GLY A 17 -16.04 -5.45 1.98
C GLY A 17 -16.52 -5.23 0.55
N VAL A 18 -17.37 -6.11 0.03
CA VAL A 18 -17.98 -5.94 -1.31
C VAL A 18 -18.86 -4.70 -1.35
N LEU A 19 -19.75 -4.53 -0.36
CA LEU A 19 -20.65 -3.38 -0.29
C LEU A 19 -19.90 -2.05 -0.23
N VAL A 20 -18.91 -1.93 0.68
CA VAL A 20 -18.14 -0.68 0.81
C VAL A 20 -17.24 -0.43 -0.39
N THR A 21 -16.82 -1.48 -1.11
CA THR A 21 -16.07 -1.32 -2.35
C THR A 21 -16.96 -0.78 -3.47
N ILE A 22 -18.20 -1.25 -3.58
CA ILE A 22 -19.18 -0.71 -4.53
C ILE A 22 -19.49 0.75 -4.19
N ILE A 23 -19.85 1.04 -2.93
CA ILE A 23 -20.16 2.39 -2.47
C ILE A 23 -18.97 3.32 -2.66
N GLY A 24 -17.77 2.90 -2.25
CA GLY A 24 -16.55 3.68 -2.40
C GLY A 24 -16.19 3.96 -3.86
N ALA A 25 -16.36 2.96 -4.74
CA ALA A 25 -16.14 3.12 -6.17
C ALA A 25 -17.10 4.14 -6.79
N VAL A 26 -18.41 4.03 -6.50
CA VAL A 26 -19.42 4.99 -6.98
C VAL A 26 -19.11 6.39 -6.42
N SER A 27 -18.85 6.51 -5.11
CA SER A 27 -18.52 7.79 -4.47
C SER A 27 -17.28 8.44 -5.08
N ALA A 28 -16.22 7.66 -5.32
CA ALA A 28 -15.00 8.17 -5.95
C ALA A 28 -15.27 8.67 -7.39
N LEU A 29 -16.05 7.92 -8.18
CA LEU A 29 -16.44 8.33 -9.53
C LEU A 29 -17.26 9.62 -9.53
N VAL A 30 -18.24 9.74 -8.62
CA VAL A 30 -19.05 10.96 -8.47
C VAL A 30 -18.16 12.15 -8.08
N VAL A 31 -17.27 11.98 -7.11
CA VAL A 31 -16.36 13.05 -6.69
C VAL A 31 -15.45 13.47 -7.84
N VAL A 32 -14.85 12.52 -8.58
CA VAL A 32 -13.98 12.82 -9.72
C VAL A 32 -14.75 13.52 -10.85
N LEU A 33 -16.01 13.10 -11.11
CA LEU A 33 -16.85 13.73 -12.13
C LEU A 33 -17.16 15.19 -11.82
N ILE A 34 -17.39 15.51 -10.53
CA ILE A 34 -17.71 16.89 -10.09
C ILE A 34 -16.43 17.73 -9.97
N ARG A 35 -15.38 17.16 -9.35
CA ARG A 35 -14.11 17.84 -9.09
C ARG A 35 -12.95 16.85 -9.04
N PRO A 36 -12.23 16.66 -10.16
CA PRO A 36 -11.17 15.64 -10.31
C PRO A 36 -10.02 15.74 -9.29
N THR A 37 -9.76 16.94 -8.75
CA THR A 37 -8.69 17.20 -7.77
C THR A 37 -9.20 17.36 -6.34
N SER A 38 -10.44 16.94 -6.06
CA SER A 38 -11.04 17.12 -4.74
C SER A 38 -10.34 16.28 -3.67
N PRO A 39 -10.00 16.87 -2.50
CA PRO A 39 -9.46 16.12 -1.37
C PRO A 39 -10.49 15.12 -0.78
N ALA A 40 -11.76 15.22 -1.14
CA ALA A 40 -12.79 14.26 -0.77
C ALA A 40 -12.48 12.84 -1.27
N ILE A 41 -11.69 12.69 -2.35
CA ILE A 41 -11.21 11.40 -2.84
C ILE A 41 -10.45 10.66 -1.73
N GLU A 42 -9.58 11.35 -1.01
CA GLU A 42 -8.77 10.75 0.07
C GLU A 42 -9.67 10.35 1.26
N SER A 43 -10.72 11.12 1.53
CA SER A 43 -11.71 10.78 2.56
C SER A 43 -12.48 9.51 2.21
N VAL A 44 -12.89 9.35 0.95
CA VAL A 44 -13.55 8.13 0.45
C VAL A 44 -12.63 6.92 0.59
N ILE A 45 -11.36 7.04 0.18
CA ILE A 45 -10.36 5.96 0.26
C ILE A 45 -10.12 5.56 1.72
N ARG A 46 -9.94 6.53 2.63
CA ARG A 46 -9.75 6.26 4.06
C ARG A 46 -10.98 5.65 4.72
N TRP A 47 -12.18 6.12 4.37
CA TRP A 47 -13.42 5.51 4.83
C TRP A 47 -13.52 4.04 4.38
N TRP A 48 -13.28 3.76 3.10
CA TRP A 48 -13.26 2.42 2.55
C TRP A 48 -12.26 1.51 3.29
N SER A 49 -11.06 2.00 3.54
CA SER A 49 -10.02 1.27 4.27
C SER A 49 -10.43 0.96 5.71
N ARG A 50 -11.01 1.94 6.44
CA ARG A 50 -11.53 1.74 7.80
C ARG A 50 -12.61 0.67 7.85
N MET A 51 -13.54 0.68 6.91
CA MET A 51 -14.63 -0.29 6.86
C MET A 51 -14.14 -1.72 6.62
N TRP A 52 -13.15 -1.90 5.73
CA TRP A 52 -12.53 -3.20 5.51
C TRP A 52 -11.82 -3.72 6.77
N LEU A 53 -11.02 -2.88 7.41
CA LEU A 53 -10.28 -3.25 8.62
C LEU A 53 -11.22 -3.54 9.79
N TRP A 54 -12.25 -2.73 9.98
CA TRP A 54 -13.29 -2.98 10.99
C TRP A 54 -14.00 -4.31 10.75
N ALA A 55 -14.46 -4.56 9.53
CA ALA A 55 -15.17 -5.81 9.21
C ALA A 55 -14.27 -7.05 9.37
N SER A 56 -12.99 -6.93 9.06
CA SER A 56 -12.02 -8.00 9.28
C SER A 56 -11.68 -8.22 10.76
N GLY A 57 -12.12 -7.32 11.65
CA GLY A 57 -11.78 -7.33 13.06
C GLY A 57 -10.30 -7.04 13.32
N THR A 58 -9.71 -6.21 12.47
CA THR A 58 -8.32 -5.78 12.59
C THR A 58 -8.25 -4.47 13.34
N ASP A 59 -7.50 -4.46 14.43
CA ASP A 59 -7.22 -3.27 15.24
C ASP A 59 -5.84 -2.74 14.88
N VAL A 60 -5.77 -1.50 14.37
CA VAL A 60 -4.56 -0.94 13.79
C VAL A 60 -3.99 0.15 14.68
N THR A 61 -2.77 -0.07 15.16
CA THR A 61 -1.93 0.94 15.83
C THR A 61 -0.96 1.54 14.82
N ILE A 62 -0.85 2.86 14.77
CA ILE A 62 0.04 3.60 13.87
C ILE A 62 1.01 4.41 14.72
N GLU A 63 2.30 4.29 14.44
CA GLU A 63 3.39 4.98 15.10
C GLU A 63 4.27 5.72 14.09
N GLY A 64 4.95 6.80 14.51
CA GLY A 64 5.90 7.53 13.66
C GLY A 64 5.23 8.50 12.68
N GLY A 65 3.96 8.86 12.89
CA GLY A 65 3.25 9.82 12.03
C GLY A 65 3.90 11.22 12.00
N GLU A 66 4.67 11.56 13.02
CA GLU A 66 5.47 12.79 13.12
C GLU A 66 6.60 12.89 12.08
N HIS A 67 7.00 11.78 11.47
CA HIS A 67 8.00 11.76 10.40
C HIS A 67 7.46 12.21 9.04
N ILE A 68 6.15 12.41 8.92
CA ILE A 68 5.52 12.80 7.66
C ILE A 68 5.37 14.32 7.60
N ASP A 69 6.05 14.95 6.65
CA ASP A 69 5.77 16.32 6.26
C ASP A 69 4.56 16.33 5.29
N PRO A 70 3.45 17.00 5.62
CA PRO A 70 2.25 17.05 4.78
C PRO A 70 2.46 17.74 3.43
N GLU A 71 3.48 18.58 3.29
CA GLU A 71 3.80 19.29 2.06
C GLU A 71 4.78 18.51 1.16
N GLN A 72 5.33 17.39 1.65
CA GLN A 72 6.31 16.58 0.95
C GLN A 72 5.67 15.37 0.26
N SER A 73 6.09 15.07 -0.98
CA SER A 73 5.79 13.80 -1.65
C SER A 73 6.87 12.76 -1.36
N TYR A 74 6.46 11.50 -1.24
CA TYR A 74 7.34 10.39 -0.90
C TYR A 74 7.19 9.21 -1.86
N VAL A 75 8.26 8.45 -2.01
CA VAL A 75 8.16 7.04 -2.39
C VAL A 75 8.05 6.23 -1.09
N VAL A 76 6.83 5.85 -0.72
CA VAL A 76 6.59 5.02 0.47
C VAL A 76 6.97 3.59 0.15
N VAL A 77 7.85 3.01 0.94
CA VAL A 77 8.30 1.61 0.79
C VAL A 77 7.83 0.81 1.99
N ALA A 78 7.01 -0.22 1.75
CA ALA A 78 6.49 -1.08 2.81
C ALA A 78 6.73 -2.56 2.52
N ASN A 79 6.80 -3.40 3.57
CA ASN A 79 6.68 -4.85 3.44
C ASN A 79 5.24 -5.25 3.07
N HIS A 80 5.06 -6.47 2.48
CA HIS A 80 3.76 -6.89 1.94
C HIS A 80 3.43 -8.34 2.30
N LEU A 81 2.66 -8.51 3.35
CA LEU A 81 2.31 -9.82 3.91
C LEU A 81 0.86 -10.22 3.60
N SER A 82 -0.05 -9.26 3.48
CA SER A 82 -1.48 -9.49 3.36
C SER A 82 -2.16 -8.53 2.37
N THR A 83 -3.40 -8.81 2.00
CA THR A 83 -4.25 -7.85 1.29
C THR A 83 -4.62 -6.66 2.17
N LEU A 84 -4.67 -6.86 3.50
CA LEU A 84 -5.00 -5.81 4.47
C LEU A 84 -3.94 -4.70 4.53
N ASP A 85 -2.69 -4.97 4.10
CA ASP A 85 -1.62 -3.96 4.07
C ASP A 85 -2.02 -2.73 3.25
N ILE A 86 -2.82 -2.92 2.20
CA ILE A 86 -3.30 -1.82 1.35
C ILE A 86 -4.13 -0.83 2.17
N MET A 87 -5.06 -1.36 2.97
CA MET A 87 -5.94 -0.56 3.83
C MET A 87 -5.16 0.07 4.98
N VAL A 88 -4.22 -0.66 5.57
CA VAL A 88 -3.34 -0.17 6.63
C VAL A 88 -2.52 1.02 6.13
N CYS A 89 -1.90 0.92 4.96
CA CYS A 89 -1.12 2.00 4.39
C CYS A 89 -1.95 3.27 4.11
N PHE A 90 -3.18 3.12 3.60
CA PHE A 90 -4.08 4.27 3.39
C PHE A 90 -4.48 4.97 4.70
N LEU A 91 -4.41 4.27 5.84
CA LEU A 91 -4.64 4.88 7.15
C LEU A 91 -3.36 5.43 7.76
N ALA A 92 -2.25 4.72 7.61
CA ALA A 92 -0.96 5.09 8.21
C ALA A 92 -0.36 6.35 7.58
N VAL A 93 -0.52 6.51 6.26
CA VAL A 93 0.04 7.65 5.54
C VAL A 93 -1.09 8.64 5.17
N PRO A 94 -1.25 9.76 5.89
CA PRO A 94 -2.36 10.71 5.70
C PRO A 94 -2.19 11.61 4.46
N LEU A 95 -1.28 11.26 3.56
CA LEU A 95 -1.05 11.94 2.29
C LEU A 95 -1.88 11.31 1.16
N PRO A 96 -2.00 11.98 0.01
CA PRO A 96 -2.55 11.38 -1.20
C PRO A 96 -1.60 10.31 -1.75
N ILE A 97 -1.74 9.07 -1.32
CA ILE A 97 -0.92 7.95 -1.80
C ILE A 97 -1.62 7.15 -2.89
N ARG A 98 -0.83 6.60 -3.82
CA ARG A 98 -1.31 5.75 -4.91
C ARG A 98 -0.49 4.48 -5.00
N TYR A 99 -1.10 3.43 -5.53
CA TYR A 99 -0.52 2.10 -5.64
C TYR A 99 -0.22 1.70 -7.07
N LEU A 100 0.69 0.76 -7.21
CA LEU A 100 0.87 -0.05 -8.40
C LEU A 100 0.01 -1.31 -8.27
N ALA A 101 -1.05 -1.42 -9.05
CA ALA A 101 -1.98 -2.55 -8.98
C ALA A 101 -1.89 -3.45 -10.22
N LYS A 102 -2.16 -4.74 -10.03
CA LYS A 102 -2.14 -5.73 -11.11
C LYS A 102 -3.21 -5.44 -12.17
N LYS A 103 -2.88 -5.60 -13.46
CA LYS A 103 -3.80 -5.41 -14.58
C LYS A 103 -5.10 -6.22 -14.48
N GLU A 104 -5.06 -7.40 -13.82
CA GLU A 104 -6.23 -8.25 -13.64
C GLU A 104 -7.33 -7.56 -12.84
N LEU A 105 -7.00 -6.67 -11.89
CA LEU A 105 -7.97 -5.89 -11.13
C LEU A 105 -8.70 -4.87 -12.01
N PHE A 106 -8.04 -4.39 -13.06
CA PHE A 106 -8.63 -3.46 -14.02
C PHE A 106 -9.59 -4.11 -15.03
N ARG A 107 -9.86 -5.42 -14.89
CA ARG A 107 -10.91 -6.15 -15.61
C ARG A 107 -12.23 -6.20 -14.84
N ILE A 108 -12.22 -5.86 -13.55
CA ILE A 108 -13.42 -5.87 -12.71
C ILE A 108 -14.22 -4.59 -12.98
N PRO A 109 -15.45 -4.70 -13.53
CA PRO A 109 -16.29 -3.53 -13.79
C PRO A 109 -16.49 -2.68 -12.53
N LEU A 110 -16.72 -1.39 -12.69
CA LEU A 110 -16.84 -0.38 -11.63
C LEU A 110 -15.55 -0.17 -10.84
N LEU A 111 -14.90 -1.23 -10.32
CA LEU A 111 -13.62 -1.12 -9.62
C LEU A 111 -12.53 -0.56 -10.54
N ALA A 112 -12.46 -1.04 -11.78
CA ALA A 112 -11.49 -0.57 -12.78
C ALA A 112 -11.63 0.92 -13.06
N GLN A 113 -12.87 1.39 -13.26
CA GLN A 113 -13.15 2.81 -13.50
C GLN A 113 -12.76 3.65 -12.28
N ALA A 114 -13.15 3.22 -11.07
CA ALA A 114 -12.81 3.92 -9.84
C ALA A 114 -11.28 3.97 -9.63
N MET A 115 -10.58 2.85 -9.81
CA MET A 115 -9.11 2.78 -9.68
C MET A 115 -8.42 3.76 -10.64
N ARG A 116 -8.83 3.81 -11.91
CA ARG A 116 -8.29 4.78 -12.88
C ARG A 116 -8.61 6.22 -12.48
N ALA A 117 -9.85 6.46 -12.06
CA ALA A 117 -10.31 7.79 -11.66
C ALA A 117 -9.53 8.36 -10.48
N VAL A 118 -9.20 7.52 -9.48
CA VAL A 118 -8.40 7.95 -8.33
C VAL A 118 -6.89 7.95 -8.59
N GLY A 119 -6.42 7.44 -9.73
CA GLY A 119 -5.02 7.46 -10.13
C GLY A 119 -4.19 6.27 -9.67
N ILE A 120 -4.80 5.10 -9.45
CA ILE A 120 -4.07 3.84 -9.25
C ILE A 120 -3.40 3.44 -10.55
N ILE A 121 -2.11 3.10 -10.50
CA ILE A 121 -1.30 2.74 -11.68
C ILE A 121 -1.50 1.26 -12.03
N GLU A 122 -1.89 0.99 -13.28
CA GLU A 122 -1.99 -0.36 -13.80
C GLU A 122 -0.61 -0.92 -14.16
N VAL A 123 -0.29 -2.13 -13.66
CA VAL A 123 0.98 -2.82 -13.93
C VAL A 123 0.74 -4.21 -14.49
N ASP A 124 1.25 -4.43 -15.70
CA ASP A 124 1.38 -5.77 -16.28
C ASP A 124 2.69 -6.42 -15.82
N ARG A 125 2.63 -7.24 -14.79
CA ARG A 125 3.82 -7.92 -14.22
C ARG A 125 4.44 -8.96 -15.17
N ALA A 126 3.77 -9.33 -16.27
CA ALA A 126 4.28 -10.27 -17.26
C ALA A 126 5.14 -9.57 -18.32
N ALA A 127 4.94 -8.28 -18.57
CA ALA A 127 5.64 -7.50 -19.58
C ALA A 127 6.98 -6.96 -19.04
N ARG A 128 8.00 -7.82 -19.00
CA ARG A 128 9.30 -7.57 -18.34
C ARG A 128 10.04 -6.28 -18.75
N SER A 129 9.96 -5.83 -20.01
CA SER A 129 10.77 -4.71 -20.52
C SER A 129 10.01 -3.38 -20.65
N SER A 130 8.71 -3.41 -20.91
CA SER A 130 7.89 -2.20 -21.09
C SER A 130 7.32 -1.63 -19.79
N ILE A 131 7.40 -2.38 -18.69
CA ILE A 131 6.89 -1.97 -17.38
C ILE A 131 7.58 -0.69 -16.89
N HIS A 132 8.92 -0.64 -16.99
CA HIS A 132 9.70 0.45 -16.42
C HIS A 132 9.36 1.81 -17.04
N SER A 133 9.20 1.89 -18.36
CA SER A 133 8.93 3.17 -19.03
C SER A 133 7.51 3.69 -18.79
N SER A 134 6.50 2.82 -18.82
CA SER A 134 5.11 3.19 -18.58
C SER A 134 4.85 3.55 -17.11
N VAL A 135 5.34 2.72 -16.19
CA VAL A 135 5.21 2.97 -14.74
C VAL A 135 5.98 4.23 -14.35
N ASN A 136 7.20 4.42 -14.85
CA ASN A 136 7.98 5.62 -14.55
C ASN A 136 7.31 6.91 -15.05
N ARG A 137 6.65 6.87 -16.21
CA ARG A 137 5.91 8.03 -16.72
C ARG A 137 4.73 8.37 -15.83
N GLN A 138 3.87 7.39 -15.53
CA GLN A 138 2.71 7.58 -14.67
C GLN A 138 3.10 7.96 -13.23
N ALA A 139 4.18 7.40 -12.70
CA ALA A 139 4.73 7.79 -11.42
C ALA A 139 5.20 9.25 -11.42
N LYS A 140 5.93 9.69 -12.44
CA LYS A 140 6.34 11.10 -12.58
C LYS A 140 5.13 12.04 -12.63
N ASP A 141 4.08 11.66 -13.36
CA ASP A 141 2.84 12.44 -13.43
C ASP A 141 2.14 12.55 -12.06
N LEU A 142 2.11 11.47 -11.28
CA LEU A 142 1.55 11.49 -9.92
C LEU A 142 2.36 12.40 -8.99
N LEU A 143 3.68 12.27 -9.03
CA LEU A 143 4.58 13.04 -8.19
C LEU A 143 4.55 14.55 -8.53
N ALA A 144 4.39 14.89 -9.81
CA ALA A 144 4.18 16.28 -10.25
C ALA A 144 2.88 16.91 -9.74
N HIS A 145 1.93 16.08 -9.26
CA HIS A 145 0.67 16.52 -8.66
C HIS A 145 0.64 16.39 -7.13
N ASN A 146 1.79 16.42 -6.47
CA ASN A 146 1.96 16.30 -5.02
C ASN A 146 1.30 15.01 -4.44
N ARG A 147 1.37 13.90 -5.18
CA ARG A 147 0.91 12.59 -4.73
C ARG A 147 2.10 11.69 -4.43
N SER A 148 2.03 10.98 -3.33
CA SER A 148 3.02 9.99 -2.96
C SER A 148 2.71 8.64 -3.60
N LEU A 149 3.74 7.85 -3.86
CA LEU A 149 3.60 6.51 -4.43
C LEU A 149 3.99 5.47 -3.40
N ILE A 150 3.15 4.48 -3.19
CA ILE A 150 3.50 3.35 -2.33
C ILE A 150 3.90 2.14 -3.16
N ILE A 151 5.00 1.51 -2.78
CA ILE A 151 5.57 0.37 -3.47
C ILE A 151 5.91 -0.71 -2.45
N TYR A 152 5.51 -1.95 -2.76
CA TYR A 152 5.95 -3.14 -2.07
C TYR A 152 7.11 -3.76 -2.86
N PRO A 153 8.37 -3.56 -2.45
CA PRO A 153 9.53 -3.95 -3.26
C PRO A 153 9.74 -5.46 -3.37
N GLU A 154 9.08 -6.24 -2.52
CA GLU A 154 9.02 -7.70 -2.63
C GLU A 154 8.35 -8.15 -3.95
N GLY A 155 7.44 -7.34 -4.48
CA GLY A 155 6.70 -7.57 -5.72
C GLY A 155 5.60 -8.63 -5.63
N THR A 156 5.54 -9.41 -4.55
CA THR A 156 4.49 -10.39 -4.27
C THR A 156 4.49 -10.74 -2.79
N ARG A 157 3.33 -11.06 -2.25
CA ARG A 157 3.17 -11.51 -0.85
C ARG A 157 3.81 -12.88 -0.64
N PRO A 158 4.51 -13.13 0.47
CA PRO A 158 5.00 -14.44 0.85
C PRO A 158 3.84 -15.36 1.28
N ARG A 159 4.01 -16.67 1.12
CA ARG A 159 3.03 -17.65 1.59
C ARG A 159 3.29 -18.09 3.03
N ASP A 160 4.51 -17.93 3.47
CA ASP A 160 5.04 -18.32 4.79
C ASP A 160 5.06 -17.16 5.80
N GLY A 161 4.71 -15.93 5.36
CA GLY A 161 4.73 -14.74 6.21
C GLY A 161 6.12 -14.14 6.39
N VAL A 162 7.15 -14.70 5.78
CA VAL A 162 8.54 -14.20 5.87
C VAL A 162 8.79 -13.15 4.79
N MET A 163 9.35 -12.01 5.19
CA MET A 163 9.65 -10.91 4.28
C MET A 163 10.65 -11.32 3.20
N LYS A 164 10.30 -11.06 1.93
CA LYS A 164 11.14 -11.41 0.78
C LYS A 164 12.24 -10.39 0.50
N PRO A 165 13.27 -10.77 -0.27
CA PRO A 165 14.25 -9.81 -0.78
C PRO A 165 13.60 -8.68 -1.58
N PHE A 166 14.12 -7.47 -1.42
CA PHE A 166 13.62 -6.27 -2.10
C PHE A 166 14.18 -6.16 -3.52
N LYS A 167 13.32 -5.85 -4.47
CA LYS A 167 13.67 -5.55 -5.86
C LYS A 167 14.06 -4.08 -5.99
N LYS A 168 14.91 -3.77 -6.97
CA LYS A 168 15.47 -2.42 -7.18
C LYS A 168 14.48 -1.34 -7.62
N GLY A 169 13.32 -1.72 -8.18
CA GLY A 169 12.42 -0.79 -8.88
C GLY A 169 11.97 0.43 -8.07
N ALA A 170 11.63 0.25 -6.78
CA ALA A 170 11.22 1.36 -5.91
C ALA A 170 12.37 2.36 -5.71
N PHE A 171 13.57 1.87 -5.48
CA PHE A 171 14.78 2.65 -5.19
C PHE A 171 15.28 3.39 -6.43
N THR A 172 15.32 2.70 -7.58
CA THR A 172 15.59 3.32 -8.88
C THR A 172 14.64 4.48 -9.18
N MET A 173 13.35 4.30 -8.85
CA MET A 173 12.34 5.33 -9.05
C MET A 173 12.53 6.51 -8.10
N ALA A 174 12.76 6.26 -6.81
CA ALA A 174 13.00 7.31 -5.82
C ALA A 174 14.20 8.17 -6.21
N ILE A 175 15.32 7.54 -6.57
CA ILE A 175 16.54 8.24 -7.04
C ILE A 175 16.26 9.02 -8.34
N ALA A 176 15.54 8.43 -9.31
CA ALA A 176 15.24 9.12 -10.57
C ALA A 176 14.31 10.32 -10.42
N SER A 177 13.47 10.32 -9.39
CA SER A 177 12.58 11.44 -9.05
C SER A 177 13.12 12.37 -7.97
N GLN A 178 14.28 12.04 -7.37
CA GLN A 178 14.91 12.76 -6.26
C GLN A 178 13.94 12.98 -5.09
N LEU A 179 13.05 12.01 -4.84
CA LEU A 179 12.08 12.05 -3.75
C LEU A 179 12.53 11.18 -2.59
N PRO A 180 12.34 11.64 -1.35
CA PRO A 180 12.69 10.86 -0.18
C PRO A 180 11.88 9.55 -0.14
N ILE A 181 12.52 8.50 0.38
CA ILE A 181 11.85 7.24 0.70
C ILE A 181 11.32 7.32 2.14
N LEU A 182 10.03 7.04 2.30
CA LEU A 182 9.40 6.89 3.61
C LEU A 182 9.26 5.39 3.92
N PRO A 183 10.05 4.82 4.85
CA PRO A 183 9.92 3.43 5.22
C PRO A 183 8.67 3.22 6.07
N LEU A 184 7.89 2.19 5.75
CA LEU A 184 6.69 1.80 6.50
C LEU A 184 6.75 0.29 6.79
N SER A 185 6.80 -0.05 8.06
CA SER A 185 6.85 -1.43 8.53
C SER A 185 5.49 -1.87 9.05
N ILE A 186 4.98 -3.02 8.59
CA ILE A 186 3.66 -3.55 8.95
C ILE A 186 3.83 -4.95 9.54
N HIS A 187 3.20 -5.19 10.69
CA HIS A 187 3.15 -6.50 11.33
C HIS A 187 1.72 -6.84 11.77
N GLY A 188 1.37 -8.14 11.81
CA GLY A 188 0.07 -8.66 12.26
C GLY A 188 -0.94 -8.89 11.14
N THR A 189 -0.75 -8.33 9.94
CA THR A 189 -1.70 -8.50 8.82
C THR A 189 -1.69 -9.91 8.24
N TYR A 190 -0.56 -10.62 8.29
CA TYR A 190 -0.47 -12.02 7.86
C TYR A 190 -1.34 -12.92 8.73
N GLU A 191 -1.27 -12.76 10.05
CA GLU A 191 -2.06 -13.50 11.03
C GLU A 191 -3.55 -13.18 10.90
N ALA A 192 -3.88 -11.91 10.62
CA ALA A 192 -5.25 -11.44 10.46
C ALA A 192 -5.91 -12.01 9.19
N ALA A 193 -5.16 -12.13 8.08
CA ALA A 193 -5.67 -12.64 6.80
C ALA A 193 -4.56 -13.31 5.96
N VAL A 194 -4.46 -14.62 6.09
CA VAL A 194 -3.43 -15.45 5.42
C VAL A 194 -3.64 -15.50 3.92
N LEU A 195 -2.57 -15.30 3.15
CA LEU A 195 -2.58 -15.39 1.70
C LEU A 195 -3.09 -16.76 1.19
N GLY A 196 -4.02 -16.72 0.25
CA GLY A 196 -4.61 -17.92 -0.37
C GLY A 196 -5.64 -18.64 0.51
N LYS A 197 -5.95 -18.08 1.68
CA LYS A 197 -7.07 -18.53 2.52
C LYS A 197 -8.20 -17.49 2.46
N PRO A 198 -9.46 -17.91 2.41
CA PRO A 198 -10.59 -16.97 2.39
C PRO A 198 -10.91 -16.38 3.78
N TRP A 199 -10.22 -16.85 4.81
CA TRP A 199 -10.56 -16.59 6.21
C TRP A 199 -9.94 -15.31 6.73
N PHE A 200 -10.74 -14.54 7.47
CA PHE A 200 -10.28 -13.41 8.27
C PHE A 200 -10.37 -13.76 9.75
N LYS A 201 -9.22 -13.74 10.42
CA LYS A 201 -9.13 -13.98 11.86
C LYS A 201 -9.24 -12.67 12.65
N GLY A 202 -8.80 -11.58 12.02
CA GLY A 202 -8.61 -10.30 12.69
C GLY A 202 -7.47 -10.35 13.70
N GLY A 203 -7.35 -9.30 14.48
CA GLY A 203 -6.32 -9.18 15.53
C GLY A 203 -5.57 -7.84 15.45
N PRO A 204 -4.60 -7.64 16.34
CA PRO A 204 -3.78 -6.44 16.37
C PRO A 204 -2.87 -6.37 15.14
N VAL A 205 -2.73 -5.16 14.61
CA VAL A 205 -1.80 -4.83 13.52
C VAL A 205 -1.08 -3.56 13.92
N THR A 206 0.24 -3.56 13.79
CA THR A 206 1.06 -2.37 14.03
C THR A 206 1.69 -1.91 12.71
N ALA A 207 1.62 -0.62 12.46
CA ALA A 207 2.27 0.07 11.35
C ALA A 207 3.21 1.14 11.91
N VAL A 208 4.50 1.02 11.63
CA VAL A 208 5.53 1.95 12.09
C VAL A 208 6.13 2.69 10.90
N ILE A 209 6.10 4.01 10.96
CA ILE A 209 6.70 4.90 9.97
C ILE A 209 8.04 5.36 10.53
N ASP A 210 9.11 5.05 9.83
CA ASP A 210 10.45 5.52 10.18
C ASP A 210 10.76 6.85 9.49
N ALA A 211 11.79 7.56 9.97
CA ALA A 211 12.24 8.82 9.37
C ALA A 211 12.55 8.64 7.88
N PRO A 212 12.16 9.61 7.04
CA PRO A 212 12.42 9.54 5.62
C PRO A 212 13.93 9.55 5.31
N ILE A 213 14.30 8.85 4.24
CA ILE A 213 15.68 8.84 3.73
C ILE A 213 15.73 9.65 2.45
N GLU A 214 16.54 10.71 2.47
CA GLU A 214 16.71 11.60 1.35
C GLU A 214 17.41 10.90 0.17
N THR A 215 16.95 11.20 -1.05
CA THR A 215 17.58 10.73 -2.28
C THR A 215 18.16 11.86 -3.12
N ALA A 216 18.00 13.11 -2.65
CA ALA A 216 18.57 14.28 -3.31
C ALA A 216 20.09 14.12 -3.48
N GLY A 217 20.58 14.30 -4.71
CA GLY A 217 21.99 14.12 -5.05
C GLY A 217 22.45 12.65 -5.23
N MET A 218 21.58 11.66 -4.94
CA MET A 218 21.88 10.26 -5.23
C MET A 218 21.83 9.99 -6.74
N THR A 219 22.65 9.05 -7.19
CA THR A 219 22.68 8.53 -8.56
C THR A 219 22.26 7.06 -8.59
N GLN A 220 22.03 6.50 -9.76
CA GLN A 220 21.68 5.09 -9.90
C GLN A 220 22.74 4.11 -9.34
N ALA A 221 23.97 4.56 -9.14
CA ALA A 221 25.00 3.80 -8.46
C ALA A 221 24.67 3.53 -6.97
N ASN A 222 23.87 4.37 -6.35
CA ASN A 222 23.46 4.25 -4.95
C ASN A 222 22.26 3.28 -4.75
N THR A 223 21.67 2.76 -5.84
CA THR A 223 20.41 1.97 -5.77
C THR A 223 20.52 0.75 -4.85
N ASP A 224 21.61 -0.01 -4.91
CA ASP A 224 21.78 -1.22 -4.11
C ASP A 224 21.96 -0.88 -2.62
N ALA A 225 22.80 0.10 -2.31
CA ALA A 225 23.03 0.54 -0.93
C ALA A 225 21.73 1.07 -0.30
N LEU A 226 20.97 1.89 -1.03
CA LEU A 226 19.69 2.43 -0.57
C LEU A 226 18.64 1.31 -0.34
N ARG A 227 18.57 0.33 -1.26
CA ARG A 227 17.70 -0.85 -1.11
C ARG A 227 18.02 -1.61 0.17
N ASP A 228 19.28 -1.90 0.39
CA ASP A 228 19.72 -2.72 1.51
C ASP A 228 19.50 -1.99 2.84
N GLN A 229 19.79 -0.69 2.89
CA GLN A 229 19.50 0.18 4.03
C GLN A 229 18.00 0.19 4.39
N ILE A 230 17.12 0.44 3.42
CA ILE A 230 15.66 0.46 3.66
C ILE A 230 15.17 -0.93 4.09
N ARG A 231 15.68 -2.00 3.47
CA ARG A 231 15.32 -3.36 3.86
C ARG A 231 15.74 -3.66 5.29
N GLU A 232 16.92 -3.25 5.71
CA GLU A 232 17.41 -3.43 7.08
C GLU A 232 16.53 -2.68 8.10
N ILE A 233 16.14 -1.44 7.82
CA ILE A 233 15.24 -0.67 8.68
C ILE A 233 13.91 -1.41 8.85
N ILE A 234 13.27 -1.80 7.75
CA ILE A 234 11.96 -2.48 7.78
C ILE A 234 12.09 -3.85 8.45
N ALA A 235 13.14 -4.63 8.14
CA ALA A 235 13.37 -5.93 8.76
C ALA A 235 13.56 -5.80 10.28
N LYS A 236 14.37 -4.85 10.71
CA LYS A 236 14.56 -4.58 12.15
C LYS A 236 13.24 -4.25 12.84
N ARG A 237 12.43 -3.34 12.27
CA ARG A 237 11.13 -2.97 12.85
C ARG A 237 10.17 -4.17 12.91
N VAL A 238 10.08 -4.95 11.82
CA VAL A 238 9.23 -6.15 11.80
C VAL A 238 9.69 -7.14 12.86
N SER A 239 11.01 -7.34 13.02
CA SER A 239 11.57 -8.21 14.06
C SER A 239 11.29 -7.68 15.47
N ASP A 240 11.45 -6.37 15.71
CA ASP A 240 11.16 -5.71 17.00
C ASP A 240 9.67 -5.87 17.40
N MET A 241 8.77 -5.92 16.39
CA MET A 241 7.35 -6.21 16.60
C MET A 241 7.03 -7.72 16.74
N GLY A 242 8.03 -8.60 16.66
CA GLY A 242 7.87 -10.05 16.78
C GLY A 242 7.54 -10.77 15.46
N GLY A 243 7.65 -10.10 14.32
CA GLY A 243 7.42 -10.70 13.00
C GLY A 243 8.65 -11.42 12.45
N PRO A 244 8.45 -12.41 11.55
CA PRO A 244 9.53 -13.11 10.86
C PRO A 244 10.11 -12.24 9.72
N VAL A 245 11.43 -12.27 9.56
CA VAL A 245 12.18 -11.48 8.56
C VAL A 245 13.14 -12.34 7.75
#